data_f9513a05f19cc19280d2073df5edbd94
#
_entry.id   f9513a05f19cc19280d2073df5edbd94
#
_cell.length_a   1.000
_cell.length_b   1.000
_cell.length_c   1.000
_cell.angle_alpha   90.00
_cell.angle_beta   90.00
_cell.angle_gamma   90.00
#
_symmetry.space_group_name_H-M   'P 1'
#
loop_
_entity.id
_entity.type
_entity.pdbx_description
1 polymer ?
#
loop_
_entity_poly.entity_id
_entity_poly.type
_entity_poly.pdbx_seq_one_letter_code
_entity_poly.pdbx_strand_id
1 'polypeptide(L)'
;MRTRQLFNAAILGLAAAFALPALADAGHGYDFGKPAKAAQATRTVDVTLGEMYFEPKSLQVKAGETVRFVIHNKGSLLHEFNLGNAAMHAEHQKEMQRMQAMGMLTPTGMSHGMDHSKMMKHDDPNSVLVEPGKTAELTWTFTRATELEFACNVPGHYQAGMVGRLTVEP
;
A
#
# COMPACT_ATOMS: atom_id res chain seq x y z
N MET A 1 74.74 5.70 -40.41
CA MET A 1 74.03 5.79 -39.10
C MET A 1 72.54 5.95 -39.38
N ARG A 2 71.69 4.93 -39.07
CA ARG A 2 70.25 4.94 -39.33
C ARG A 2 69.55 5.06 -38.01
N THR A 3 68.89 6.19 -37.71
CA THR A 3 68.08 6.45 -36.55
C THR A 3 66.69 5.82 -36.75
N ARG A 4 66.35 4.86 -35.91
CA ARG A 4 64.99 4.28 -35.82
C ARG A 4 64.10 5.16 -34.92
N GLN A 5 63.10 5.74 -35.55
CA GLN A 5 62.00 6.37 -34.77
C GLN A 5 61.04 5.29 -34.32
N LEU A 6 60.77 5.23 -32.98
CA LEU A 6 59.76 4.40 -32.38
C LEU A 6 58.46 5.20 -32.29
N PHE A 7 57.40 4.74 -32.97
CA PHE A 7 56.05 5.27 -32.84
C PHE A 7 55.38 4.63 -31.62
N ASN A 8 55.09 5.44 -30.61
CA ASN A 8 54.21 5.03 -29.51
C ASN A 8 52.77 5.24 -29.95
N ALA A 9 52.03 4.16 -30.18
CA ALA A 9 50.58 4.18 -30.35
C ALA A 9 49.89 4.14 -28.97
N ALA A 10 49.29 5.25 -28.57
CA ALA A 10 48.42 5.32 -27.41
C ALA A 10 47.06 4.76 -27.78
N ILE A 11 46.70 3.62 -27.18
CA ILE A 11 45.34 3.04 -27.31
C ILE A 11 44.49 3.71 -26.27
N LEU A 12 43.55 4.58 -26.70
CA LEU A 12 42.49 5.15 -25.85
C LEU A 12 41.40 4.09 -25.71
N GLY A 13 41.36 3.44 -24.57
CA GLY A 13 40.27 2.51 -24.21
C GLY A 13 38.99 3.27 -23.87
N LEU A 14 37.99 3.19 -24.74
CA LEU A 14 36.65 3.73 -24.51
C LEU A 14 35.88 2.74 -23.56
N ALA A 15 35.81 3.05 -22.29
CA ALA A 15 35.00 2.31 -21.34
C ALA A 15 33.51 2.68 -21.54
N ALA A 16 32.76 1.83 -22.25
CA ALA A 16 31.31 1.94 -22.33
C ALA A 16 30.70 1.51 -21.00
N ALA A 17 30.22 2.47 -20.23
CA ALA A 17 29.41 2.20 -19.05
C ALA A 17 28.03 1.68 -19.49
N PHE A 18 27.80 0.38 -19.40
CA PHE A 18 26.46 -0.20 -19.52
C PHE A 18 25.68 0.16 -18.28
N ALA A 19 24.78 1.16 -18.38
CA ALA A 19 23.74 1.38 -17.41
C ALA A 19 22.75 0.21 -17.54
N LEU A 20 22.77 -0.71 -16.58
CA LEU A 20 21.72 -1.72 -16.45
C LEU A 20 20.41 -0.99 -16.18
N PRO A 21 19.31 -1.27 -16.91
CA PRO A 21 18.01 -0.77 -16.54
C PRO A 21 17.68 -1.36 -15.16
N ALA A 22 17.42 -0.51 -14.18
CA ALA A 22 16.80 -0.94 -12.93
C ALA A 22 15.49 -1.61 -13.33
N LEU A 23 15.39 -2.93 -13.12
CA LEU A 23 14.13 -3.64 -13.19
C LEU A 23 13.27 -3.02 -12.08
N ALA A 24 12.39 -2.11 -12.45
CA ALA A 24 11.30 -1.69 -11.60
C ALA A 24 10.53 -2.96 -11.28
N ASP A 25 10.48 -3.28 -9.99
CA ASP A 25 9.67 -4.36 -9.46
C ASP A 25 8.24 -4.18 -10.00
N ALA A 26 7.78 -5.17 -10.78
CA ALA A 26 6.42 -5.24 -11.30
C ALA A 26 5.45 -5.68 -10.19
N GLY A 27 5.65 -5.17 -8.99
CA GLY A 27 4.68 -5.17 -7.91
C GLY A 27 3.52 -4.26 -8.31
N HIS A 28 2.31 -4.65 -8.03
CA HIS A 28 1.04 -3.98 -8.33
C HIS A 28 1.17 -2.46 -8.15
N GLY A 29 1.48 -1.76 -9.26
CA GLY A 29 1.78 -0.33 -9.26
C GLY A 29 0.52 0.46 -8.97
N TYR A 30 0.43 1.01 -7.76
CA TYR A 30 -0.62 1.96 -7.41
C TYR A 30 -0.33 3.28 -8.11
N ASP A 31 -1.14 3.63 -9.09
CA ASP A 31 -0.97 4.86 -9.88
C ASP A 31 -1.16 6.14 -9.05
N PHE A 32 -1.74 6.03 -7.85
CA PHE A 32 -1.98 7.14 -6.93
C PHE A 32 -0.88 7.30 -5.86
N GLY A 33 0.08 6.38 -5.77
CA GLY A 33 1.14 6.50 -4.76
C GLY A 33 1.89 5.21 -4.47
N LYS A 34 2.59 5.22 -3.33
CA LYS A 34 3.43 4.12 -2.89
C LYS A 34 3.53 4.06 -1.36
N PRO A 35 3.83 2.88 -0.79
CA PRO A 35 4.11 2.76 0.63
C PRO A 35 5.35 3.57 1.01
N ALA A 36 5.37 4.08 2.23
CA ALA A 36 6.47 4.88 2.77
C ALA A 36 6.79 4.46 4.21
N LYS A 37 7.95 4.89 4.71
CA LYS A 37 8.32 4.69 6.11
C LYS A 37 7.67 5.78 6.98
N ALA A 38 7.26 5.44 8.19
CA ALA A 38 6.64 6.37 9.14
C ALA A 38 7.50 7.64 9.37
N ALA A 39 8.83 7.51 9.37
CA ALA A 39 9.77 8.63 9.51
C ALA A 39 9.75 9.63 8.32
N GLN A 40 9.14 9.28 7.19
CA GLN A 40 9.00 10.14 6.02
C GLN A 40 7.68 10.92 6.01
N ALA A 41 6.78 10.62 6.95
CA ALA A 41 5.48 11.27 7.04
C ALA A 41 5.64 12.75 7.41
N THR A 42 4.97 13.61 6.64
CA THR A 42 4.86 15.05 6.91
C THR A 42 3.62 15.38 7.73
N ARG A 43 2.67 14.44 7.81
CA ARG A 43 1.44 14.56 8.58
C ARG A 43 1.03 13.20 9.14
N THR A 44 0.46 13.21 10.35
CA THR A 44 -0.23 12.06 10.94
C THR A 44 -1.73 12.33 10.97
N VAL A 45 -2.51 11.32 10.62
CA VAL A 45 -3.98 11.34 10.65
C VAL A 45 -4.46 10.17 11.49
N ASP A 46 -5.22 10.46 12.54
CA ASP A 46 -5.92 9.44 13.32
C ASP A 46 -7.23 9.07 12.63
N VAL A 47 -7.46 7.76 12.48
CA VAL A 47 -8.69 7.20 11.91
C VAL A 47 -9.30 6.23 12.91
N THR A 48 -10.53 6.46 13.30
CA THR A 48 -11.29 5.53 14.13
C THR A 48 -12.16 4.63 13.26
N LEU A 49 -12.12 3.33 13.52
CA LEU A 49 -12.98 2.30 12.96
C LEU A 49 -14.01 1.91 14.02
N GLY A 50 -15.27 1.94 13.66
CA GLY A 50 -16.36 1.37 14.45
C GLY A 50 -17.24 0.49 13.56
N GLU A 51 -18.32 -0.09 14.09
CA GLU A 51 -19.17 -0.96 13.30
C GLU A 51 -19.77 -0.19 12.13
N MET A 52 -19.29 -0.54 10.92
CA MET A 52 -19.70 -0.03 9.59
C MET A 52 -19.44 1.47 9.36
N TYR A 53 -18.45 2.08 10.07
CA TYR A 53 -18.07 3.47 9.81
C TYR A 53 -16.58 3.75 10.03
N PHE A 54 -16.13 4.83 9.39
CA PHE A 54 -14.85 5.51 9.64
C PHE A 54 -15.11 6.90 10.22
N GLU A 55 -14.22 7.34 11.12
CA GLU A 55 -14.17 8.73 11.59
C GLU A 55 -12.72 9.23 11.48
N PRO A 56 -12.46 10.28 10.67
CA PRO A 56 -13.41 11.03 9.84
C PRO A 56 -13.93 10.21 8.63
N LYS A 57 -15.08 10.63 8.06
CA LYS A 57 -15.68 10.02 6.85
C LYS A 57 -15.05 10.50 5.55
N SER A 58 -14.26 11.57 5.60
CA SER A 58 -13.55 12.10 4.44
C SER A 58 -12.22 12.69 4.84
N LEU A 59 -11.25 12.57 3.94
CA LEU A 59 -9.90 13.06 4.10
C LEU A 59 -9.47 13.84 2.85
N GLN A 60 -8.66 14.86 3.05
CA GLN A 60 -8.00 15.61 1.99
C GLN A 60 -6.49 15.56 2.23
N VAL A 61 -5.74 15.25 1.19
CA VAL A 61 -4.28 15.19 1.16
C VAL A 61 -3.78 15.88 -0.12
N LYS A 62 -2.49 16.11 -0.24
CA LYS A 62 -1.89 16.72 -1.44
C LYS A 62 -1.03 15.74 -2.22
N ALA A 63 -0.95 15.94 -3.52
CA ALA A 63 0.05 15.25 -4.33
C ALA A 63 1.47 15.61 -3.81
N GLY A 64 2.31 14.58 -3.66
CA GLY A 64 3.63 14.69 -3.03
C GLY A 64 3.61 14.54 -1.51
N GLU A 65 2.45 14.57 -0.85
CA GLU A 65 2.36 14.42 0.60
C GLU A 65 2.57 12.97 1.03
N THR A 66 3.32 12.77 2.12
CA THR A 66 3.45 11.48 2.81
C THR A 66 2.68 11.55 4.11
N VAL A 67 1.64 10.72 4.22
CA VAL A 67 0.74 10.68 5.37
C VAL A 67 0.91 9.37 6.13
N ARG A 68 1.05 9.46 7.46
CA ARG A 68 0.96 8.34 8.38
C ARG A 68 -0.46 8.28 8.93
N PHE A 69 -1.19 7.24 8.62
CA PHE A 69 -2.48 6.93 9.22
C PHE A 69 -2.25 6.08 10.47
N VAL A 70 -2.84 6.51 11.59
CA VAL A 70 -2.90 5.75 12.84
C VAL A 70 -4.35 5.30 13.00
N ILE A 71 -4.58 4.00 12.86
CA ILE A 71 -5.91 3.41 12.70
C ILE A 71 -6.29 2.70 14.00
N HIS A 72 -7.35 3.18 14.65
CA HIS A 72 -7.85 2.67 15.93
C HIS A 72 -9.15 1.91 15.72
N ASN A 73 -9.17 0.61 15.93
CA ASN A 73 -10.43 -0.15 15.94
C ASN A 73 -11.09 -0.04 17.31
N LYS A 74 -12.18 0.73 17.39
CA LYS A 74 -13.02 0.90 18.59
C LYS A 74 -14.25 -0.01 18.57
N GLY A 75 -14.45 -0.77 17.49
CA GLY A 75 -15.51 -1.74 17.34
C GLY A 75 -15.19 -3.08 17.98
N SER A 76 -16.11 -4.02 17.82
CA SER A 76 -16.03 -5.40 18.31
C SER A 76 -15.72 -6.42 17.21
N LEU A 77 -15.67 -5.99 15.95
CA LEU A 77 -15.38 -6.81 14.79
C LEU A 77 -13.98 -6.49 14.23
N LEU A 78 -13.45 -7.44 13.42
CA LEU A 78 -12.30 -7.19 12.58
C LEU A 78 -12.65 -6.15 11.52
N HIS A 79 -11.83 -5.13 11.38
CA HIS A 79 -11.95 -4.13 10.33
C HIS A 79 -10.68 -4.01 9.50
N GLU A 80 -10.81 -3.42 8.33
CA GLU A 80 -9.72 -3.11 7.44
C GLU A 80 -9.70 -1.61 7.14
N PHE A 81 -8.50 -1.05 6.98
CA PHE A 81 -8.28 0.24 6.33
C PHE A 81 -7.48 -0.01 5.06
N ASN A 82 -8.12 0.17 3.91
CA ASN A 82 -7.54 -0.08 2.60
C ASN A 82 -7.72 1.16 1.72
N LEU A 83 -6.63 1.64 1.09
CA LEU A 83 -6.64 2.77 0.17
C LEU A 83 -6.79 2.28 -1.27
N GLY A 84 -7.75 2.83 -2.01
CA GLY A 84 -7.94 2.45 -3.40
C GLY A 84 -9.04 3.24 -4.11
N ASN A 85 -9.34 2.87 -5.33
CA ASN A 85 -10.55 3.29 -6.01
C ASN A 85 -11.62 2.17 -5.93
N ALA A 86 -12.85 2.47 -6.33
CA ALA A 86 -13.96 1.53 -6.25
C ALA A 86 -13.70 0.20 -6.99
N ALA A 87 -12.97 0.24 -8.11
CA ALA A 87 -12.64 -0.98 -8.87
C ALA A 87 -11.63 -1.86 -8.12
N MET A 88 -10.62 -1.26 -7.48
CA MET A 88 -9.66 -1.97 -6.64
C MET A 88 -10.36 -2.61 -5.43
N HIS A 89 -11.25 -1.88 -4.76
CA HIS A 89 -12.04 -2.44 -3.66
C HIS A 89 -12.92 -3.60 -4.12
N ALA A 90 -13.53 -3.53 -5.31
CA ALA A 90 -14.35 -4.62 -5.83
C ALA A 90 -13.53 -5.92 -6.08
N GLU A 91 -12.30 -5.81 -6.55
CA GLU A 91 -11.42 -6.98 -6.70
C GLU A 91 -10.94 -7.51 -5.34
N HIS A 92 -10.52 -6.61 -4.44
CA HIS A 92 -10.06 -6.98 -3.12
C HIS A 92 -11.15 -7.66 -2.27
N GLN A 93 -12.41 -7.22 -2.39
CA GLN A 93 -13.55 -7.89 -1.75
C GLN A 93 -13.70 -9.36 -2.16
N LYS A 94 -13.41 -9.70 -3.43
CA LYS A 94 -13.44 -11.10 -3.90
C LYS A 94 -12.36 -11.93 -3.23
N GLU A 95 -11.20 -11.34 -3.01
CA GLU A 95 -10.11 -11.97 -2.29
C GLU A 95 -10.45 -12.21 -0.82
N MET A 96 -10.97 -11.18 -0.14
CA MET A 96 -11.42 -11.27 1.25
C MET A 96 -12.54 -12.32 1.44
N GLN A 97 -13.46 -12.44 0.48
CA GLN A 97 -14.48 -13.49 0.47
C GLN A 97 -13.87 -14.90 0.36
N ARG A 98 -12.84 -15.06 -0.48
CA ARG A 98 -12.11 -16.34 -0.59
C ARG A 98 -11.39 -16.68 0.70
N MET A 99 -10.73 -15.71 1.33
CA MET A 99 -10.07 -15.89 2.61
C MET A 99 -11.07 -16.31 3.71
N GLN A 100 -12.24 -15.69 3.74
CA GLN A 100 -13.30 -16.07 4.66
C GLN A 100 -13.82 -17.49 4.39
N ALA A 101 -14.06 -17.84 3.13
CA ALA A 101 -14.52 -19.17 2.74
C ALA A 101 -13.48 -20.28 3.08
N MET A 102 -12.20 -19.95 3.09
CA MET A 102 -11.12 -20.83 3.53
C MET A 102 -10.93 -20.87 5.06
N GLY A 103 -11.73 -20.11 5.82
CA GLY A 103 -11.62 -20.04 7.28
C GLY A 103 -10.40 -19.25 7.77
N MET A 104 -9.78 -18.45 6.92
CA MET A 104 -8.63 -17.60 7.27
C MET A 104 -9.05 -16.34 8.01
N LEU A 105 -10.25 -15.83 7.73
CA LEU A 105 -10.86 -14.69 8.42
C LEU A 105 -11.93 -15.14 9.39
N THR A 106 -11.87 -14.63 10.61
CA THR A 106 -12.91 -14.77 11.63
C THR A 106 -13.55 -13.40 11.86
N PRO A 107 -14.71 -13.32 12.54
CA PRO A 107 -15.32 -12.03 12.86
C PRO A 107 -14.43 -11.07 13.65
N THR A 108 -13.41 -11.56 14.36
CA THR A 108 -12.57 -10.76 15.26
C THR A 108 -11.08 -10.77 14.92
N GLY A 109 -10.65 -11.50 13.88
CA GLY A 109 -9.23 -11.55 13.53
C GLY A 109 -8.89 -12.57 12.45
N MET A 110 -7.61 -12.85 12.29
CA MET A 110 -7.09 -13.91 11.44
C MET A 110 -7.05 -15.23 12.21
N SER A 111 -7.34 -16.33 11.52
CA SER A 111 -7.26 -17.67 12.11
C SER A 111 -5.80 -18.08 12.37
N HIS A 112 -5.46 -18.43 13.60
CA HIS A 112 -4.12 -18.82 14.06
C HIS A 112 -3.90 -20.35 13.99
N GLY A 113 -4.17 -21.02 12.92
CA GLY A 113 -4.05 -22.48 12.88
C GLY A 113 -3.54 -23.08 11.58
N MET A 114 -3.38 -22.28 10.56
CA MET A 114 -2.90 -22.75 9.26
C MET A 114 -1.51 -22.18 8.97
N ASP A 115 -0.67 -22.98 8.30
CA ASP A 115 0.62 -22.51 7.80
C ASP A 115 0.38 -21.49 6.66
N HIS A 116 0.27 -20.22 7.01
CA HIS A 116 0.04 -19.12 6.09
C HIS A 116 1.25 -18.85 5.16
N SER A 117 2.36 -19.55 5.34
CA SER A 117 3.58 -19.34 4.53
C SER A 117 3.43 -19.78 3.08
N LYS A 118 2.40 -20.56 2.77
CA LYS A 118 2.11 -21.12 1.44
C LYS A 118 0.77 -20.68 0.84
N MET A 119 -0.06 -19.97 1.58
CA MET A 119 -1.37 -19.51 1.15
C MET A 119 -1.37 -17.99 1.08
N MET A 120 -2.11 -17.42 0.17
CA MET A 120 -2.18 -16.00 -0.19
C MET A 120 -1.86 -15.08 0.99
N LYS A 121 -0.66 -14.48 0.96
CA LYS A 121 -0.27 -13.44 1.91
C LYS A 121 -1.15 -12.24 1.64
N HIS A 122 -1.98 -11.86 2.60
CA HIS A 122 -2.62 -10.56 2.60
C HIS A 122 -1.56 -9.52 3.00
N ASP A 123 -0.75 -9.13 2.04
CA ASP A 123 0.43 -8.28 2.24
C ASP A 123 0.38 -7.05 1.29
N ASP A 124 -0.85 -6.59 1.05
CA ASP A 124 -1.10 -5.42 0.21
C ASP A 124 -0.60 -4.16 0.93
N PRO A 125 0.38 -3.46 0.38
CA PRO A 125 1.01 -2.34 1.07
C PRO A 125 0.09 -1.13 1.28
N ASN A 126 -1.08 -1.10 0.62
CA ASN A 126 -2.13 -0.08 0.78
C ASN A 126 -3.23 -0.50 1.77
N SER A 127 -3.05 -1.61 2.49
CA SER A 127 -4.06 -2.19 3.37
C SER A 127 -3.50 -2.61 4.71
N VAL A 128 -4.33 -2.55 5.75
CA VAL A 128 -4.05 -3.11 7.07
C VAL A 128 -5.33 -3.59 7.74
N LEU A 129 -5.30 -4.83 8.27
CA LEU A 129 -6.34 -5.39 9.12
C LEU A 129 -6.12 -4.97 10.57
N VAL A 130 -7.19 -4.61 11.26
CA VAL A 130 -7.13 -4.14 12.64
C VAL A 130 -8.15 -4.90 13.49
N GLU A 131 -7.64 -5.72 14.41
CA GLU A 131 -8.47 -6.47 15.34
C GLU A 131 -9.18 -5.54 16.35
N PRO A 132 -10.27 -5.99 16.99
CA PRO A 132 -10.98 -5.24 18.02
C PRO A 132 -10.06 -4.69 19.11
N GLY A 133 -10.18 -3.41 19.42
CA GLY A 133 -9.40 -2.72 20.44
C GLY A 133 -7.91 -2.50 20.09
N LYS A 134 -7.47 -2.87 18.88
CA LYS A 134 -6.09 -2.68 18.43
C LYS A 134 -5.93 -1.38 17.65
N THR A 135 -4.66 -1.01 17.49
CA THR A 135 -4.22 0.11 16.65
C THR A 135 -3.21 -0.44 15.64
N ALA A 136 -3.32 -0.01 14.41
CA ALA A 136 -2.37 -0.30 13.33
C ALA A 136 -1.95 0.99 12.63
N GLU A 137 -0.95 0.91 11.78
CA GLU A 137 -0.43 2.05 11.04
C GLU A 137 -0.25 1.70 9.57
N LEU A 138 -0.55 2.69 8.73
CA LEU A 138 -0.25 2.66 7.30
C LEU A 138 0.36 3.99 6.91
N THR A 139 1.50 3.98 6.22
CA THR A 139 2.13 5.21 5.74
C THR A 139 2.22 5.17 4.23
N TRP A 140 1.71 6.24 3.60
CA TRP A 140 1.56 6.31 2.15
C TRP A 140 2.01 7.66 1.61
N THR A 141 2.76 7.65 0.50
CA THR A 141 3.07 8.85 -0.29
C THR A 141 2.12 8.92 -1.47
N PHE A 142 1.31 9.97 -1.55
CA PHE A 142 0.43 10.24 -2.67
C PHE A 142 1.22 10.93 -3.78
N THR A 143 1.10 10.46 -5.03
CA THR A 143 1.97 10.94 -6.13
C THR A 143 1.26 11.81 -7.15
N ARG A 144 -0.06 11.79 -7.20
CA ARG A 144 -0.86 12.59 -8.14
C ARG A 144 -2.25 12.91 -7.61
N ALA A 145 -2.81 14.01 -8.10
CA ALA A 145 -4.19 14.40 -7.81
C ALA A 145 -5.18 13.36 -8.33
N THR A 146 -6.11 12.91 -7.48
CA THR A 146 -7.13 11.92 -7.81
C THR A 146 -8.16 11.80 -6.69
N GLU A 147 -9.32 11.22 -7.00
CA GLU A 147 -10.31 10.81 -6.01
C GLU A 147 -10.11 9.32 -5.69
N LEU A 148 -10.09 9.00 -4.40
CA LEU A 148 -9.93 7.67 -3.86
C LEU A 148 -10.98 7.41 -2.78
N GLU A 149 -11.00 6.19 -2.34
CA GLU A 149 -11.72 5.72 -1.15
C GLU A 149 -10.73 5.14 -0.14
N PHE A 150 -11.10 5.19 1.12
CA PHE A 150 -10.60 4.26 2.11
C PHE A 150 -11.77 3.39 2.58
N ALA A 151 -11.58 2.09 2.58
CA ALA A 151 -12.68 1.15 2.76
C ALA A 151 -12.31 -0.05 3.63
N CYS A 152 -13.34 -0.68 4.20
CA CYS A 152 -13.23 -1.99 4.82
C CYS A 152 -13.80 -3.04 3.87
N ASN A 153 -12.96 -3.95 3.38
CA ASN A 153 -13.35 -5.01 2.45
C ASN A 153 -13.60 -6.35 3.16
N VAL A 154 -13.60 -6.38 4.49
CA VAL A 154 -14.12 -7.52 5.26
C VAL A 154 -15.53 -7.81 4.73
N PRO A 155 -15.85 -9.09 4.38
CA PRO A 155 -17.09 -9.41 3.69
C PRO A 155 -18.34 -8.83 4.34
N GLY A 156 -19.11 -8.06 3.57
CA GLY A 156 -20.32 -7.39 4.01
C GLY A 156 -20.12 -5.94 4.50
N HIS A 157 -18.93 -5.53 4.91
CA HIS A 157 -18.70 -4.22 5.54
C HIS A 157 -18.78 -3.06 4.53
N TYR A 158 -18.18 -3.22 3.36
CA TYR A 158 -18.27 -2.22 2.28
C TYR A 158 -19.73 -1.98 1.88
N GLN A 159 -20.50 -3.05 1.67
CA GLN A 159 -21.92 -2.99 1.30
C GLN A 159 -22.78 -2.38 2.40
N ALA A 160 -22.37 -2.50 3.66
CA ALA A 160 -22.99 -1.84 4.80
C ALA A 160 -22.62 -0.35 4.92
N GLY A 161 -21.79 0.17 4.00
CA GLY A 161 -21.42 1.59 3.95
C GLY A 161 -20.13 1.93 4.67
N MET A 162 -19.29 0.93 5.03
CA MET A 162 -17.99 1.19 5.65
C MET A 162 -16.97 1.62 4.59
N VAL A 163 -17.15 2.83 4.10
CA VAL A 163 -16.34 3.50 3.09
C VAL A 163 -16.27 5.00 3.37
N GLY A 164 -15.09 5.58 3.19
CA GLY A 164 -14.84 7.01 3.27
C GLY A 164 -14.21 7.55 2.00
N ARG A 165 -14.30 8.86 1.79
CA ARG A 165 -13.72 9.54 0.63
C ARG A 165 -12.33 10.07 0.94
N LEU A 166 -11.41 9.93 0.00
CA LEU A 166 -10.09 10.55 0.07
C LEU A 166 -9.81 11.32 -1.21
N THR A 167 -9.71 12.65 -1.10
CA THR A 167 -9.36 13.55 -2.21
C THR A 167 -7.87 13.85 -2.15
N VAL A 168 -7.14 13.54 -3.22
CA VAL A 168 -5.75 13.99 -3.40
C VAL A 168 -5.76 15.25 -4.27
N GLU A 169 -5.49 16.39 -3.65
CA GLU A 169 -5.40 17.69 -4.32
C GLU A 169 -4.06 17.84 -5.06
N PRO A 170 -3.98 18.73 -6.07
CA PRO A 170 -2.74 19.05 -6.77
C PRO A 170 -1.62 19.57 -5.86
#